data_a5ae7d1914be8042f1d6c8a6bf188a31
#
_entry.id   a5ae7d1914be8042f1d6c8a6bf188a31
#
_cell.length_a   1.000
_cell.length_b   1.000
_cell.length_c   1.000
_cell.angle_alpha   90.00
_cell.angle_beta   90.00
_cell.angle_gamma   90.00
#
_symmetry.space_group_name_H-M   'P 1'
#
loop_
_entity.id
_entity.type
_entity.pdbx_description
1 polymer ?
#
loop_
_entity_poly.entity_id
_entity_poly.type
_entity_poly.pdbx_seq_one_letter_code
_entity_poly.pdbx_strand_id
1 'polypeptide(L)'
;MNTQLLRDLVNIDSPSGYTQEACQFIYDTLQGWGLKPDFTAKGAVVCNLGADPKLVVAAHVDTLGGIVSQLNPNGTLRISNVGGLLLPSFEGSYVRIHTLSGKTYTGTFLLDNPAIHVNRESGAQKREITNMHIRIDEEVEKLEDLQELGISIGDFVCFEPHYTETPSGFIKSKFMDNKASCFVLFELARLLKDKQVPVQLFFSNYEEVGHGAATGYADSIEEMLCLDMAVVGDQQAGRETLCSICAKDSSGPYDYGMRKELVRLAEQKNIAYCQDVYPFYGSDGSAALRAGNDFRVGLIGMGVSASHGIERTHKKGIQATIDLCMAYIEEHYG
;
A
#
# COMPACT_ATOMS: atom_id res chain seq x y z
N MET A 1 8.86 -19.28 2.86
CA MET A 1 8.83 -17.82 3.07
C MET A 1 8.31 -17.52 4.46
N ASN A 2 9.08 -16.78 5.25
CA ASN A 2 8.65 -16.27 6.57
C ASN A 2 8.01 -14.89 6.36
N THR A 3 6.75 -14.74 6.71
CA THR A 3 5.94 -13.53 6.49
C THR A 3 5.72 -12.71 7.77
N GLN A 4 6.53 -12.96 8.81
CA GLN A 4 6.39 -12.23 10.08
C GLN A 4 6.56 -10.71 9.89
N LEU A 5 7.56 -10.31 9.09
CA LEU A 5 7.84 -8.91 8.81
C LEU A 5 6.69 -8.22 8.04
N LEU A 6 6.03 -8.96 7.11
CA LEU A 6 4.82 -8.47 6.44
C LEU A 6 3.68 -8.28 7.45
N ARG A 7 3.46 -9.26 8.33
CA ARG A 7 2.43 -9.17 9.39
C ARG A 7 2.68 -7.95 10.29
N ASP A 8 3.92 -7.75 10.71
CA ASP A 8 4.28 -6.64 11.59
C ASP A 8 4.02 -5.30 10.89
N LEU A 9 4.47 -5.14 9.64
CA LEU A 9 4.25 -3.93 8.85
C LEU A 9 2.75 -3.67 8.59
N VAL A 10 1.97 -4.71 8.27
CA VAL A 10 0.52 -4.57 8.00
C VAL A 10 -0.22 -4.03 9.22
N ASN A 11 0.18 -4.40 10.42
CA ASN A 11 -0.46 -3.97 11.66
C ASN A 11 -0.07 -2.55 12.13
N ILE A 12 0.88 -1.90 11.48
CA ILE A 12 1.20 -0.49 11.74
C ILE A 12 0.27 0.40 10.92
N ASP A 13 -0.38 1.37 11.57
CA ASP A 13 -1.23 2.34 10.91
C ASP A 13 -0.42 3.26 10.01
N SER A 14 -0.87 3.42 8.76
CA SER A 14 -0.15 4.26 7.79
C SER A 14 -1.04 4.86 6.69
N PRO A 15 -2.22 5.42 6.98
CA PRO A 15 -2.93 6.14 5.92
C PRO A 15 -2.06 7.29 5.39
N SER A 16 -2.23 7.62 4.09
CA SER A 16 -1.43 8.69 3.46
C SER A 16 -1.47 9.98 4.28
N GLY A 17 -0.29 10.48 4.63
CA GLY A 17 -0.12 11.62 5.54
C GLY A 17 0.13 11.25 7.01
N TYR A 18 -0.10 10.00 7.41
CA TYR A 18 0.18 9.48 8.76
C TYR A 18 1.03 8.20 8.68
N THR A 19 2.20 8.30 8.07
CA THR A 19 3.04 7.12 7.75
C THR A 19 4.31 7.02 8.60
N GLN A 20 4.49 7.91 9.56
CA GLN A 20 5.76 8.07 10.29
C GLN A 20 6.19 6.78 11.00
N GLU A 21 5.27 6.10 11.69
CA GLU A 21 5.58 4.87 12.42
C GLU A 21 5.97 3.73 11.46
N ALA A 22 5.25 3.58 10.35
CA ALA A 22 5.56 2.56 9.35
C ALA A 22 6.90 2.84 8.64
N CYS A 23 7.18 4.10 8.30
CA CYS A 23 8.46 4.51 7.72
C CYS A 23 9.61 4.32 8.73
N GLN A 24 9.41 4.62 10.02
CA GLN A 24 10.41 4.37 11.06
C GLN A 24 10.68 2.88 11.23
N PHE A 25 9.64 2.04 11.23
CA PHE A 25 9.78 0.58 11.26
C PHE A 25 10.61 0.05 10.09
N ILE A 26 10.38 0.57 8.87
CA ILE A 26 11.17 0.23 7.69
C ILE A 26 12.63 0.66 7.87
N TYR A 27 12.86 1.90 8.29
CA TYR A 27 14.17 2.46 8.54
C TYR A 27 14.96 1.60 9.54
N ASP A 28 14.37 1.32 10.70
CA ASP A 28 15.01 0.55 11.78
C ASP A 28 15.32 -0.89 11.34
N THR A 29 14.43 -1.50 10.56
CA THR A 29 14.62 -2.84 10.01
C THR A 29 15.83 -2.89 9.06
N LEU A 30 15.91 -1.95 8.11
CA LEU A 30 17.04 -1.89 7.17
C LEU A 30 18.37 -1.55 7.89
N GLN A 31 18.32 -0.62 8.83
CA GLN A 31 19.48 -0.26 9.64
C GLN A 31 19.96 -1.45 10.50
N GLY A 32 19.02 -2.22 11.08
CA GLY A 32 19.31 -3.43 11.83
C GLY A 32 19.98 -4.52 11.01
N TRP A 33 19.85 -4.50 9.68
CA TRP A 33 20.57 -5.39 8.76
C TRP A 33 21.92 -4.84 8.29
N GLY A 34 22.34 -3.68 8.81
CA GLY A 34 23.62 -3.03 8.47
C GLY A 34 23.56 -2.17 7.21
N LEU A 35 22.36 -1.93 6.66
CA LEU A 35 22.14 -1.00 5.55
C LEU A 35 22.12 0.46 6.06
N LYS A 36 22.15 1.41 5.15
CA LYS A 36 22.12 2.85 5.43
C LYS A 36 20.90 3.52 4.80
N PRO A 37 19.70 3.29 5.37
CA PRO A 37 18.52 3.99 4.90
C PRO A 37 18.57 5.48 5.25
N ASP A 38 17.80 6.29 4.51
CA ASP A 38 17.61 7.71 4.77
C ASP A 38 16.14 8.08 4.55
N PHE A 39 15.72 9.24 5.07
CA PHE A 39 14.38 9.77 4.85
C PHE A 39 14.42 10.86 3.78
N THR A 40 13.45 10.80 2.87
CA THR A 40 13.17 11.94 1.98
C THR A 40 12.50 13.08 2.76
N ALA A 41 12.44 14.27 2.18
CA ALA A 41 11.74 15.40 2.78
C ALA A 41 10.24 15.14 3.05
N LYS A 42 9.61 14.24 2.27
CA LYS A 42 8.22 13.78 2.51
C LYS A 42 8.11 12.66 3.54
N GLY A 43 9.22 12.16 4.08
CA GLY A 43 9.26 11.07 5.05
C GLY A 43 9.20 9.66 4.45
N ALA A 44 9.32 9.51 3.14
CA ALA A 44 9.54 8.20 2.50
C ALA A 44 10.95 7.67 2.86
N VAL A 45 11.14 6.35 2.86
CA VAL A 45 12.42 5.73 3.16
C VAL A 45 13.13 5.31 1.88
N VAL A 46 14.39 5.71 1.74
CA VAL A 46 15.26 5.32 0.63
C VAL A 46 16.48 4.57 1.15
N CYS A 47 16.98 3.60 0.38
CA CYS A 47 18.17 2.86 0.73
C CYS A 47 18.96 2.48 -0.52
N ASN A 48 20.18 3.01 -0.66
CA ASN A 48 21.08 2.62 -1.74
C ASN A 48 21.81 1.31 -1.35
N LEU A 49 21.77 0.32 -2.23
CA LEU A 49 22.45 -0.95 -2.08
C LEU A 49 23.87 -0.95 -2.64
N GLY A 50 24.24 0.10 -3.37
CA GLY A 50 25.56 0.36 -3.92
C GLY A 50 25.75 1.83 -4.26
N ALA A 51 26.91 2.19 -4.78
CA ALA A 51 27.20 3.54 -5.22
C ALA A 51 26.50 3.82 -6.57
N ASP A 52 26.16 5.10 -6.82
CA ASP A 52 25.63 5.62 -8.09
C ASP A 52 24.45 4.79 -8.65
N PRO A 53 23.34 4.64 -7.89
CA PRO A 53 22.24 3.76 -8.27
C PRO A 53 21.63 4.18 -9.62
N LYS A 54 21.39 3.19 -10.49
CA LYS A 54 20.81 3.36 -11.83
C LYS A 54 19.36 2.91 -11.91
N LEU A 55 18.99 1.96 -11.05
CA LEU A 55 17.65 1.44 -10.91
C LEU A 55 17.08 1.86 -9.56
N VAL A 56 15.88 2.40 -9.55
CA VAL A 56 15.05 2.47 -8.33
C VAL A 56 13.98 1.39 -8.36
N VAL A 57 13.88 0.62 -7.28
CA VAL A 57 12.76 -0.33 -7.06
C VAL A 57 11.88 0.28 -5.98
N ALA A 58 10.62 0.61 -6.34
CA ALA A 58 9.72 1.38 -5.49
C ALA A 58 8.45 0.60 -5.12
N ALA A 59 7.99 0.76 -3.89
CA ALA A 59 6.69 0.31 -3.40
C ALA A 59 6.17 1.27 -2.34
N HIS A 60 4.85 1.45 -2.24
CA HIS A 60 4.28 2.35 -1.24
C HIS A 60 3.90 1.65 0.06
N VAL A 61 4.10 2.34 1.18
CA VAL A 61 3.75 1.88 2.53
C VAL A 61 2.46 2.51 3.03
N ASP A 62 2.05 3.62 2.42
CA ASP A 62 0.79 4.27 2.78
C ASP A 62 -0.41 3.43 2.36
N THR A 63 -1.50 3.67 3.08
CA THR A 63 -2.74 2.91 2.94
C THR A 63 -3.94 3.83 2.84
N LEU A 64 -5.06 3.26 2.48
CA LEU A 64 -6.36 3.90 2.63
C LEU A 64 -6.66 4.20 4.09
N GLY A 65 -7.46 5.22 4.33
CA GLY A 65 -7.91 5.61 5.66
C GLY A 65 -8.93 6.74 5.62
N GLY A 66 -8.98 7.50 6.69
CA GLY A 66 -9.85 8.70 6.77
C GLY A 66 -9.24 9.79 7.63
N ILE A 67 -9.81 10.96 7.49
CA ILE A 67 -9.56 12.12 8.37
C ILE A 67 -10.91 12.56 8.94
N VAL A 68 -10.97 12.82 10.25
CA VAL A 68 -12.17 13.38 10.88
C VAL A 68 -12.52 14.70 10.20
N SER A 69 -13.70 14.75 9.58
CA SER A 69 -14.20 15.93 8.85
C SER A 69 -15.30 16.68 9.60
N GLN A 70 -15.97 16.01 10.55
CA GLN A 70 -17.04 16.60 11.36
C GLN A 70 -17.21 15.85 12.68
N LEU A 71 -17.42 16.61 13.73
CA LEU A 71 -17.89 16.15 15.02
C LEU A 71 -19.41 16.36 15.08
N ASN A 72 -20.18 15.28 15.20
CA ASN A 72 -21.65 15.36 15.16
C ASN A 72 -22.22 15.74 16.54
N PRO A 73 -23.37 16.42 16.59
CA PRO A 73 -24.02 16.79 17.86
C PRO A 73 -24.38 15.60 18.77
N ASN A 74 -24.51 14.40 18.20
CA ASN A 74 -24.83 13.15 18.91
C ASN A 74 -23.58 12.33 19.30
N GLY A 75 -22.41 12.93 19.33
CA GLY A 75 -21.18 12.26 19.76
C GLY A 75 -20.56 11.29 18.74
N THR A 76 -21.02 11.28 17.50
CA THR A 76 -20.39 10.48 16.43
C THR A 76 -19.47 11.33 15.55
N LEU A 77 -18.62 10.68 14.72
CA LEU A 77 -17.68 11.37 13.83
C LEU A 77 -18.01 11.08 12.37
N ARG A 78 -17.90 12.10 11.50
CA ARG A 78 -17.80 11.91 10.05
C ARG A 78 -16.35 11.94 9.64
N ILE A 79 -16.04 11.25 8.55
CA ILE A 79 -14.71 11.27 7.94
C ILE A 79 -14.74 11.75 6.50
N SER A 80 -13.63 12.27 6.05
CA SER A 80 -13.27 12.39 4.64
C SER A 80 -12.32 11.24 4.30
N ASN A 81 -12.52 10.59 3.15
CA ASN A 81 -11.66 9.51 2.71
C ASN A 81 -10.23 10.00 2.47
N VAL A 82 -9.27 9.16 2.82
CA VAL A 82 -7.89 9.21 2.34
C VAL A 82 -7.73 8.03 1.39
N GLY A 83 -7.52 8.32 0.10
CA GLY A 83 -7.56 7.33 -0.96
C GLY A 83 -8.97 6.82 -1.33
N GLY A 84 -9.04 5.76 -2.09
CA GLY A 84 -10.26 5.24 -2.72
C GLY A 84 -10.96 4.13 -1.92
N LEU A 85 -11.58 4.42 -0.76
CA LEU A 85 -12.29 3.43 0.05
C LEU A 85 -13.49 2.82 -0.69
N LEU A 86 -13.54 1.50 -0.80
CA LEU A 86 -14.75 0.75 -1.17
C LEU A 86 -15.65 0.60 0.07
N LEU A 87 -16.47 1.61 0.35
CA LEU A 87 -17.23 1.76 1.61
C LEU A 87 -17.97 0.49 2.09
N PRO A 88 -18.63 -0.32 1.22
CA PRO A 88 -19.27 -1.55 1.66
C PRO A 88 -18.31 -2.57 2.28
N SER A 89 -17.04 -2.56 1.89
CA SER A 89 -16.00 -3.46 2.45
C SER A 89 -15.42 -2.94 3.78
N PHE A 90 -15.67 -1.68 4.11
CA PHE A 90 -15.22 -1.05 5.34
C PHE A 90 -16.31 -0.91 6.40
N GLU A 91 -17.60 -1.04 6.03
CA GLU A 91 -18.69 -1.04 6.99
C GLU A 91 -18.51 -2.16 8.03
N GLY A 92 -18.66 -1.81 9.30
CA GLY A 92 -18.44 -2.71 10.43
C GLY A 92 -16.97 -2.88 10.83
N SER A 93 -16.03 -2.24 10.13
CA SER A 93 -14.63 -2.29 10.53
C SER A 93 -14.39 -1.54 11.82
N TYR A 94 -13.53 -2.09 12.67
CA TYR A 94 -12.97 -1.37 13.80
C TYR A 94 -11.94 -0.36 13.31
N VAL A 95 -11.87 0.76 14.02
CA VAL A 95 -10.97 1.86 13.69
C VAL A 95 -10.19 2.32 14.91
N ARG A 96 -9.03 2.91 14.64
CA ARG A 96 -8.26 3.72 15.60
C ARG A 96 -8.30 5.17 15.15
N ILE A 97 -8.56 6.08 16.09
CA ILE A 97 -8.57 7.53 15.86
C ILE A 97 -7.31 8.09 16.56
N HIS A 98 -6.38 8.63 15.80
CA HIS A 98 -5.15 9.23 16.30
C HIS A 98 -5.31 10.75 16.38
N THR A 99 -5.29 11.27 17.60
CA THR A 99 -5.44 12.72 17.86
C THR A 99 -4.09 13.45 17.77
N LEU A 100 -4.14 14.74 17.48
CA LEU A 100 -2.94 15.60 17.51
C LEU A 100 -2.26 15.65 18.90
N SER A 101 -2.98 15.35 19.96
CA SER A 101 -2.42 15.27 21.32
C SER A 101 -1.66 13.97 21.58
N GLY A 102 -1.64 13.02 20.62
CA GLY A 102 -0.99 11.73 20.76
C GLY A 102 -1.84 10.67 21.48
N LYS A 103 -3.11 10.94 21.78
CA LYS A 103 -4.04 9.92 22.27
C LYS A 103 -4.61 9.12 21.11
N THR A 104 -4.91 7.86 21.38
CA THR A 104 -5.59 6.97 20.43
C THR A 104 -6.89 6.46 21.03
N TYR A 105 -7.98 6.57 20.29
CA TYR A 105 -9.29 6.03 20.65
C TYR A 105 -9.68 4.94 19.64
N THR A 106 -10.60 4.07 20.04
CA THR A 106 -11.17 3.05 19.16
C THR A 106 -12.61 3.36 18.82
N GLY A 107 -13.11 2.74 17.77
CA GLY A 107 -14.50 2.89 17.33
C GLY A 107 -14.87 1.91 16.23
N THR A 108 -16.08 2.07 15.73
CA THR A 108 -16.61 1.26 14.62
C THR A 108 -17.17 2.15 13.53
N PHE A 109 -16.83 1.88 12.27
CA PHE A 109 -17.35 2.59 11.11
C PHE A 109 -18.67 1.97 10.65
N LEU A 110 -19.75 2.72 10.70
CA LEU A 110 -21.12 2.22 10.54
C LEU A 110 -21.95 3.12 9.62
N LEU A 111 -22.96 2.52 9.01
CA LEU A 111 -24.07 3.25 8.39
C LEU A 111 -24.84 4.04 9.46
N ASP A 112 -25.44 5.17 9.09
CA ASP A 112 -26.38 5.87 9.94
C ASP A 112 -27.60 4.96 10.25
N ASN A 113 -27.97 4.89 11.52
CA ASN A 113 -29.05 4.03 11.99
C ASN A 113 -28.93 2.57 11.48
N PRO A 114 -27.85 1.81 11.83
CA PRO A 114 -27.49 0.55 11.20
C PRO A 114 -28.34 -0.64 11.66
N ALA A 115 -29.14 -0.49 12.74
CA ALA A 115 -29.84 -1.60 13.38
C ALA A 115 -31.08 -2.01 12.58
N ILE A 116 -31.05 -3.21 11.99
CA ILE A 116 -32.13 -3.77 11.15
C ILE A 116 -33.49 -3.84 11.87
N HIS A 117 -33.48 -3.97 13.19
CA HIS A 117 -34.70 -4.06 14.00
C HIS A 117 -35.52 -2.75 14.06
N VAL A 118 -34.87 -1.61 13.81
CA VAL A 118 -35.48 -0.27 13.81
C VAL A 118 -35.35 0.46 12.48
N ASN A 119 -34.55 -0.09 11.54
CA ASN A 119 -34.35 0.43 10.20
C ASN A 119 -34.26 -0.71 9.19
N ARG A 120 -35.41 -1.15 8.66
CA ARG A 120 -35.48 -2.25 7.67
C ARG A 120 -34.82 -1.93 6.35
N GLU A 121 -34.65 -0.64 6.02
CA GLU A 121 -34.01 -0.17 4.78
C GLU A 121 -32.48 -0.18 4.88
N SER A 122 -31.90 -0.39 6.05
CA SER A 122 -30.45 -0.34 6.24
C SER A 122 -29.67 -1.27 5.31
N GLY A 123 -30.25 -2.44 4.97
CA GLY A 123 -29.63 -3.40 4.04
C GLY A 123 -29.60 -2.96 2.57
N ALA A 124 -30.58 -2.16 2.15
CA ALA A 124 -30.71 -1.68 0.76
C ALA A 124 -30.12 -0.28 0.54
N GLN A 125 -29.83 0.45 1.61
CA GLN A 125 -29.30 1.81 1.54
C GLN A 125 -27.91 1.81 0.91
N LYS A 126 -27.66 2.67 -0.10
CA LYS A 126 -26.34 2.87 -0.68
C LYS A 126 -25.38 3.43 0.39
N ARG A 127 -24.17 2.87 0.46
CA ARG A 127 -23.11 3.36 1.34
C ARG A 127 -22.43 4.55 0.66
N GLU A 128 -22.57 5.70 1.27
CA GLU A 128 -21.93 6.96 0.88
C GLU A 128 -21.27 7.58 2.10
N ILE A 129 -20.18 8.29 1.91
CA ILE A 129 -19.43 8.88 3.04
C ILE A 129 -20.30 9.82 3.89
N THR A 130 -21.32 10.40 3.29
CA THR A 130 -22.26 11.34 3.93
C THR A 130 -23.29 10.66 4.84
N ASN A 131 -23.49 9.34 4.71
CA ASN A 131 -24.43 8.58 5.54
C ASN A 131 -23.74 7.48 6.36
N MET A 132 -22.42 7.59 6.51
CA MET A 132 -21.64 6.71 7.38
C MET A 132 -20.94 7.52 8.46
N HIS A 133 -20.77 6.94 9.64
CA HIS A 133 -20.14 7.60 10.78
C HIS A 133 -19.25 6.62 11.56
N ILE A 134 -18.39 7.16 12.40
CA ILE A 134 -17.70 6.40 13.43
C ILE A 134 -18.46 6.59 14.75
N ARG A 135 -18.83 5.46 15.34
CA ARG A 135 -19.24 5.38 16.74
C ARG A 135 -17.99 5.07 17.55
N ILE A 136 -17.63 5.99 18.44
CA ILE A 136 -16.44 5.86 19.30
C ILE A 136 -16.76 4.95 20.50
N ASP A 137 -15.75 4.23 21.02
CA ASP A 137 -15.89 3.30 22.13
C ASP A 137 -15.62 4.00 23.48
N GLU A 138 -16.23 5.18 23.65
CA GLU A 138 -16.20 5.99 24.88
C GLU A 138 -17.64 6.39 25.26
N GLU A 139 -17.84 6.81 26.52
CA GLU A 139 -19.12 7.34 26.97
C GLU A 139 -19.35 8.77 26.43
N VAL A 140 -19.82 8.85 25.17
CA VAL A 140 -20.01 10.08 24.43
C VAL A 140 -21.45 10.15 23.91
N GLU A 141 -22.16 11.21 24.28
CA GLU A 141 -23.57 11.43 23.85
C GLU A 141 -23.75 12.74 23.05
N LYS A 142 -22.78 13.65 23.12
CA LYS A 142 -22.86 14.98 22.51
C LYS A 142 -21.48 15.49 22.04
N LEU A 143 -21.52 16.61 21.31
CA LEU A 143 -20.33 17.24 20.73
C LEU A 143 -19.26 17.59 21.79
N GLU A 144 -19.70 18.14 22.93
CA GLU A 144 -18.80 18.59 23.99
C GLU A 144 -17.95 17.43 24.55
N ASP A 145 -18.53 16.24 24.65
CA ASP A 145 -17.84 15.05 25.15
C ASP A 145 -16.67 14.67 24.20
N LEU A 146 -16.86 14.75 22.87
CA LEU A 146 -15.79 14.56 21.88
C LEU A 146 -14.67 15.59 22.05
N GLN A 147 -15.03 16.84 22.31
CA GLN A 147 -14.07 17.93 22.54
C GLN A 147 -13.27 17.73 23.83
N GLU A 148 -13.92 17.23 24.89
CA GLU A 148 -13.24 16.91 26.17
C GLU A 148 -12.24 15.76 26.01
N LEU A 149 -12.51 14.78 25.11
CA LEU A 149 -11.54 13.75 24.75
C LEU A 149 -10.36 14.31 23.95
N GLY A 150 -10.49 15.52 23.39
CA GLY A 150 -9.48 16.18 22.57
C GLY A 150 -9.50 15.72 21.12
N ILE A 151 -10.62 15.14 20.67
CA ILE A 151 -10.85 14.76 19.27
C ILE A 151 -11.19 16.02 18.46
N SER A 152 -10.58 16.16 17.30
CA SER A 152 -10.72 17.34 16.45
C SER A 152 -10.80 16.99 14.96
N ILE A 153 -11.26 17.96 14.18
CA ILE A 153 -11.18 17.87 12.71
C ILE A 153 -9.72 17.77 12.31
N GLY A 154 -9.41 16.85 11.42
CA GLY A 154 -8.07 16.57 10.95
C GLY A 154 -7.38 15.38 11.64
N ASP A 155 -7.97 14.82 12.70
CA ASP A 155 -7.46 13.59 13.33
C ASP A 155 -7.55 12.41 12.34
N PHE A 156 -6.53 11.55 12.33
CA PHE A 156 -6.47 10.42 11.42
C PHE A 156 -7.31 9.25 11.91
N VAL A 157 -7.95 8.59 10.97
CA VAL A 157 -8.75 7.37 11.19
C VAL A 157 -8.15 6.21 10.40
N CYS A 158 -7.71 5.20 11.13
CA CYS A 158 -7.06 4.01 10.61
C CYS A 158 -7.96 2.80 10.80
N PHE A 159 -8.16 2.02 9.74
CA PHE A 159 -8.99 0.81 9.79
C PHE A 159 -8.14 -0.41 10.16
N GLU A 160 -8.67 -1.30 11.02
CA GLU A 160 -7.97 -2.53 11.36
C GLU A 160 -7.78 -3.45 10.14
N PRO A 161 -6.56 -3.98 9.95
CA PRO A 161 -6.21 -4.77 8.76
C PRO A 161 -6.77 -6.21 8.78
N HIS A 162 -6.93 -6.83 9.95
CA HIS A 162 -7.37 -8.23 10.15
C HIS A 162 -6.49 -9.27 9.42
N TYR A 163 -5.18 -9.21 9.63
CA TYR A 163 -4.21 -10.11 8.99
C TYR A 163 -4.41 -11.57 9.40
N THR A 164 -4.55 -12.45 8.42
CA THR A 164 -4.61 -13.92 8.62
C THR A 164 -3.88 -14.67 7.52
N GLU A 165 -3.26 -15.80 7.89
CA GLU A 165 -2.64 -16.73 6.95
C GLU A 165 -3.32 -18.10 6.99
N THR A 166 -3.42 -18.75 5.84
CA THR A 166 -3.93 -20.12 5.74
C THR A 166 -2.79 -21.14 5.57
N PRO A 167 -2.99 -22.39 6.01
CA PRO A 167 -1.99 -23.45 5.75
C PRO A 167 -1.68 -23.67 4.26
N SER A 168 -2.61 -23.33 3.37
CA SER A 168 -2.44 -23.41 1.90
C SER A 168 -1.61 -22.28 1.31
N GLY A 169 -1.22 -21.26 2.11
CA GLY A 169 -0.35 -20.17 1.70
C GLY A 169 -1.05 -18.90 1.28
N PHE A 170 -2.37 -18.80 1.41
CA PHE A 170 -3.07 -17.53 1.22
C PHE A 170 -2.87 -16.60 2.43
N ILE A 171 -2.77 -15.30 2.13
CA ILE A 171 -2.71 -14.22 3.10
C ILE A 171 -3.92 -13.32 2.84
N LYS A 172 -4.69 -13.05 3.88
CA LYS A 172 -5.85 -12.15 3.85
C LYS A 172 -5.63 -11.00 4.81
N SER A 173 -5.87 -9.79 4.34
CA SER A 173 -5.84 -8.57 5.14
C SER A 173 -6.41 -7.42 4.31
N LYS A 174 -6.75 -6.29 4.92
CA LYS A 174 -6.68 -5.01 4.22
C LYS A 174 -5.21 -4.63 4.04
N PHE A 175 -4.91 -3.76 3.08
CA PHE A 175 -3.59 -3.13 2.90
C PHE A 175 -2.46 -4.08 2.45
N MET A 176 -2.81 -5.22 1.78
CA MET A 176 -1.85 -5.92 0.93
C MET A 176 -1.40 -5.02 -0.22
N ASP A 177 -2.28 -4.17 -0.67
CA ASP A 177 -2.07 -2.94 -1.40
C ASP A 177 -1.56 -1.86 -0.44
N ASN A 178 -0.25 -1.54 -0.38
CA ASN A 178 0.83 -2.21 -1.12
C ASN A 178 1.93 -2.70 -0.17
N LYS A 179 1.59 -2.98 1.09
CA LYS A 179 2.53 -3.51 2.09
C LYS A 179 3.12 -4.87 1.70
N ALA A 180 2.40 -5.63 0.84
CA ALA A 180 2.95 -6.85 0.28
C ALA A 180 4.16 -6.58 -0.63
N SER A 181 4.15 -5.50 -1.40
CA SER A 181 5.30 -5.09 -2.22
C SER A 181 6.41 -4.46 -1.38
N CYS A 182 6.09 -3.74 -0.29
CA CYS A 182 7.10 -3.34 0.70
C CYS A 182 7.82 -4.56 1.29
N PHE A 183 7.11 -5.65 1.52
CA PHE A 183 7.73 -6.91 1.96
C PHE A 183 8.66 -7.49 0.88
N VAL A 184 8.32 -7.37 -0.41
CA VAL A 184 9.26 -7.72 -1.50
C VAL A 184 10.53 -6.86 -1.41
N LEU A 185 10.43 -5.55 -1.18
CA LEU A 185 11.59 -4.68 -1.01
C LEU A 185 12.47 -5.11 0.19
N PHE A 186 11.89 -5.53 1.30
CA PHE A 186 12.65 -6.10 2.41
C PHE A 186 13.41 -7.37 2.01
N GLU A 187 12.77 -8.28 1.26
CA GLU A 187 13.44 -9.49 0.79
C GLU A 187 14.58 -9.17 -0.20
N LEU A 188 14.39 -8.20 -1.11
CA LEU A 188 15.45 -7.70 -1.97
C LEU A 188 16.60 -7.10 -1.17
N ALA A 189 16.30 -6.27 -0.17
CA ALA A 189 17.31 -5.70 0.72
C ALA A 189 18.15 -6.80 1.39
N ARG A 190 17.50 -7.84 1.92
CA ARG A 190 18.15 -8.97 2.59
C ARG A 190 19.04 -9.78 1.64
N LEU A 191 18.59 -10.00 0.40
CA LEU A 191 19.31 -10.77 -0.61
C LEU A 191 20.50 -10.01 -1.23
N LEU A 192 20.42 -8.69 -1.28
CA LEU A 192 21.35 -7.83 -2.01
C LEU A 192 22.29 -7.01 -1.12
N LYS A 193 22.07 -6.93 0.20
CA LYS A 193 22.81 -6.06 1.13
C LYS A 193 24.34 -6.15 1.05
N ASP A 194 24.85 -7.31 0.68
CA ASP A 194 26.30 -7.56 0.61
C ASP A 194 26.84 -7.53 -0.84
N LYS A 195 26.00 -7.26 -1.85
CA LYS A 195 26.35 -7.36 -3.29
C LYS A 195 26.80 -6.03 -3.92
N GLN A 196 26.61 -4.89 -3.27
CA GLN A 196 26.99 -3.56 -3.78
C GLN A 196 26.46 -3.26 -5.20
N VAL A 197 25.19 -3.61 -5.45
CA VAL A 197 24.54 -3.37 -6.74
C VAL A 197 24.08 -1.90 -6.87
N PRO A 198 24.10 -1.27 -8.08
CA PRO A 198 23.67 0.12 -8.28
C PRO A 198 22.13 0.26 -8.28
N VAL A 199 21.51 -0.15 -7.17
CA VAL A 199 20.06 -0.16 -6.97
C VAL A 199 19.71 0.67 -5.75
N GLN A 200 18.69 1.50 -5.87
CA GLN A 200 18.03 2.19 -4.76
C GLN A 200 16.69 1.52 -4.47
N LEU A 201 16.43 1.18 -3.23
CA LEU A 201 15.11 0.80 -2.74
C LEU A 201 14.37 2.06 -2.27
N PHE A 202 13.09 2.18 -2.64
CA PHE A 202 12.27 3.34 -2.32
C PHE A 202 10.92 2.89 -1.73
N PHE A 203 10.72 3.12 -0.44
CA PHE A 203 9.45 2.90 0.24
C PHE A 203 8.69 4.23 0.27
N SER A 204 7.78 4.43 -0.65
CA SER A 204 7.02 5.68 -0.81
C SER A 204 5.86 5.78 0.18
N ASN A 205 5.27 6.95 0.32
CA ASN A 205 4.29 7.23 1.39
C ASN A 205 3.12 8.14 1.01
N TYR A 206 2.82 8.35 -0.26
CA TYR A 206 1.67 9.14 -0.76
C TYR A 206 1.11 8.59 -2.08
N GLU A 207 1.24 7.29 -2.34
CA GLU A 207 0.76 6.70 -3.59
C GLU A 207 -0.76 6.79 -3.70
N GLU A 208 -1.49 6.41 -2.66
CA GLU A 208 -2.95 6.33 -2.58
C GLU A 208 -3.67 7.67 -2.86
N VAL A 209 -2.92 8.76 -2.84
CA VAL A 209 -3.38 10.11 -3.18
C VAL A 209 -2.65 10.70 -4.40
N GLY A 210 -1.95 9.86 -5.16
CA GLY A 210 -1.49 10.13 -6.52
C GLY A 210 -0.14 10.84 -6.67
N HIS A 211 0.70 10.92 -5.62
CA HIS A 211 2.01 11.57 -5.72
C HIS A 211 3.13 10.91 -4.89
N GLY A 212 3.04 9.59 -4.68
CA GLY A 212 3.97 8.79 -3.87
C GLY A 212 5.43 9.01 -4.20
N ALA A 213 5.99 8.18 -5.05
CA ALA A 213 7.38 8.28 -5.50
C ALA A 213 7.54 9.28 -6.67
N ALA A 214 6.90 10.45 -6.61
CA ALA A 214 7.03 11.46 -7.66
C ALA A 214 8.44 12.08 -7.73
N THR A 215 9.16 12.12 -6.61
CA THR A 215 10.52 12.69 -6.49
C THR A 215 11.25 12.05 -5.30
N GLY A 216 12.53 12.34 -5.14
CA GLY A 216 13.31 11.90 -3.96
C GLY A 216 14.28 10.77 -4.27
N TYR A 217 14.55 10.51 -5.55
CA TYR A 217 15.54 9.53 -5.99
C TYR A 217 16.94 10.15 -6.06
N ALA A 218 17.96 9.28 -6.24
CA ALA A 218 19.26 9.71 -6.67
C ALA A 218 19.21 10.28 -8.11
N ASP A 219 19.98 11.32 -8.38
CA ASP A 219 20.01 11.98 -9.70
C ASP A 219 20.50 11.05 -10.82
N SER A 220 21.16 9.96 -10.48
CA SER A 220 21.72 8.97 -11.41
C SER A 220 20.73 7.92 -11.92
N ILE A 221 19.47 7.93 -11.44
CA ILE A 221 18.45 6.94 -11.80
C ILE A 221 18.10 7.04 -13.29
N GLU A 222 18.13 5.91 -13.97
CA GLU A 222 17.80 5.75 -15.40
C GLU A 222 16.55 4.87 -15.60
N GLU A 223 16.21 4.03 -14.61
CA GLU A 223 15.06 3.13 -14.64
C GLU A 223 14.35 3.10 -13.29
N MET A 224 13.03 2.93 -13.35
CA MET A 224 12.20 2.64 -12.19
C MET A 224 11.43 1.33 -12.41
N LEU A 225 11.61 0.37 -11.52
CA LEU A 225 10.75 -0.81 -11.43
C LEU A 225 9.79 -0.62 -10.26
N CYS A 226 8.54 -0.27 -10.57
CA CYS A 226 7.50 -0.20 -9.56
C CYS A 226 7.05 -1.60 -9.17
N LEU A 227 6.96 -1.82 -7.87
CA LEU A 227 6.30 -2.97 -7.29
C LEU A 227 4.97 -2.50 -6.73
N ASP A 228 3.90 -2.91 -7.39
CA ASP A 228 2.57 -2.60 -6.92
C ASP A 228 1.64 -3.76 -7.21
N MET A 229 0.61 -3.95 -6.39
CA MET A 229 -0.22 -5.14 -6.50
C MET A 229 -0.86 -5.25 -7.88
N ALA A 230 -1.02 -6.47 -8.36
CA ALA A 230 -1.70 -6.76 -9.61
C ALA A 230 -3.18 -7.05 -9.37
N VAL A 231 -4.05 -6.41 -10.15
CA VAL A 231 -5.50 -6.58 -10.04
C VAL A 231 -5.89 -8.01 -10.47
N VAL A 232 -6.66 -8.70 -9.63
CA VAL A 232 -7.32 -9.97 -9.96
C VAL A 232 -8.79 -9.70 -10.25
N GLY A 233 -9.23 -10.03 -11.46
CA GLY A 233 -10.61 -9.78 -11.91
C GLY A 233 -10.97 -10.67 -13.12
N ASP A 234 -12.22 -10.60 -13.56
CA ASP A 234 -12.75 -11.50 -14.61
C ASP A 234 -12.09 -11.31 -15.98
N GLN A 235 -11.60 -10.11 -16.28
CA GLN A 235 -10.97 -9.76 -17.56
C GLN A 235 -9.44 -9.71 -17.48
N GLN A 236 -8.85 -9.99 -16.33
CA GLN A 236 -7.42 -10.01 -16.10
C GLN A 236 -6.87 -11.43 -16.15
N ALA A 237 -5.66 -11.58 -16.70
CA ALA A 237 -4.93 -12.84 -16.68
C ALA A 237 -4.34 -13.14 -15.29
N GLY A 238 -4.20 -12.10 -14.46
CA GLY A 238 -3.63 -12.16 -13.12
C GLY A 238 -4.33 -13.14 -12.19
N ARG A 239 -3.52 -13.77 -11.33
CA ARG A 239 -3.97 -14.65 -10.23
C ARG A 239 -3.10 -14.39 -9.02
N GLU A 240 -3.61 -14.65 -7.83
CA GLU A 240 -2.88 -14.44 -6.57
C GLU A 240 -1.56 -15.24 -6.49
N THR A 241 -1.42 -16.27 -7.31
CA THR A 241 -0.23 -17.14 -7.35
C THR A 241 0.80 -16.75 -8.40
N LEU A 242 0.57 -15.69 -9.16
CA LEU A 242 1.43 -15.21 -10.25
C LEU A 242 2.01 -13.83 -9.93
N CYS A 243 3.12 -13.52 -10.60
CA CYS A 243 3.57 -12.14 -10.79
C CYS A 243 2.93 -11.59 -12.08
N SER A 244 2.28 -10.46 -12.03
CA SER A 244 1.81 -9.75 -13.23
C SER A 244 2.82 -8.73 -13.68
N ILE A 245 3.04 -8.65 -15.00
CA ILE A 245 3.80 -7.63 -15.70
C ILE A 245 2.77 -6.69 -16.33
N CYS A 246 2.62 -5.49 -15.83
CA CYS A 246 1.65 -4.53 -16.33
C CYS A 246 2.15 -3.91 -17.63
N ALA A 247 1.34 -4.05 -18.70
CA ALA A 247 1.66 -3.44 -19.99
C ALA A 247 1.20 -1.97 -20.07
N LYS A 248 0.10 -1.63 -19.37
CA LYS A 248 -0.51 -0.31 -19.38
C LYS A 248 -1.44 -0.14 -18.19
N ASP A 249 -1.42 1.03 -17.58
CA ASP A 249 -2.44 1.52 -16.64
C ASP A 249 -3.31 2.64 -17.26
N SER A 250 -4.07 3.37 -16.42
CA SER A 250 -4.89 4.50 -16.89
C SER A 250 -4.07 5.71 -17.37
N SER A 251 -2.81 5.82 -16.95
CA SER A 251 -1.90 6.92 -17.31
C SER A 251 -1.21 6.72 -18.67
N GLY A 252 -1.11 5.48 -19.13
CA GLY A 252 -0.45 5.14 -20.39
C GLY A 252 0.31 3.82 -20.35
N PRO A 253 1.00 3.43 -21.45
CA PRO A 253 1.84 2.25 -21.48
C PRO A 253 3.11 2.45 -20.65
N TYR A 254 3.54 1.39 -19.99
CA TYR A 254 4.88 1.26 -19.41
C TYR A 254 5.93 1.01 -20.50
N ASP A 255 7.22 1.16 -20.16
CA ASP A 255 8.29 1.02 -21.16
C ASP A 255 8.29 -0.36 -21.82
N TYR A 256 8.29 -0.36 -23.15
CA TYR A 256 8.23 -1.59 -23.96
C TYR A 256 9.48 -2.45 -23.80
N GLY A 257 10.65 -1.82 -23.71
CA GLY A 257 11.95 -2.50 -23.57
C GLY A 257 12.04 -3.23 -22.24
N MET A 258 11.72 -2.54 -21.13
CA MET A 258 11.68 -3.14 -19.80
C MET A 258 10.66 -4.30 -19.74
N ARG A 259 9.45 -4.08 -20.28
CA ARG A 259 8.42 -5.14 -20.32
C ARG A 259 8.89 -6.37 -21.09
N LYS A 260 9.47 -6.16 -22.28
CA LYS A 260 10.01 -7.27 -23.09
C LYS A 260 11.06 -8.08 -22.34
N GLU A 261 11.92 -7.37 -21.63
CA GLU A 261 12.98 -7.99 -20.84
C GLU A 261 12.45 -8.76 -19.62
N LEU A 262 11.50 -8.20 -18.90
CA LEU A 262 10.82 -8.86 -17.80
C LEU A 262 10.14 -10.15 -18.26
N VAL A 263 9.45 -10.14 -19.40
CA VAL A 263 8.83 -11.34 -19.99
C VAL A 263 9.90 -12.38 -20.36
N ARG A 264 10.98 -11.98 -21.05
CA ARG A 264 12.09 -12.86 -21.41
C ARG A 264 12.69 -13.55 -20.18
N LEU A 265 12.93 -12.79 -19.12
CA LEU A 265 13.50 -13.31 -17.88
C LEU A 265 12.54 -14.26 -17.17
N ALA A 266 11.25 -13.92 -17.10
CA ALA A 266 10.24 -14.78 -16.51
C ALA A 266 10.16 -16.14 -17.22
N GLU A 267 10.18 -16.16 -18.58
CA GLU A 267 10.20 -17.38 -19.37
C GLU A 267 11.49 -18.18 -19.17
N GLN A 268 12.64 -17.51 -19.26
CA GLN A 268 13.96 -18.15 -19.13
C GLN A 268 14.20 -18.78 -17.75
N LYS A 269 13.71 -18.13 -16.69
CA LYS A 269 13.85 -18.60 -15.30
C LYS A 269 12.67 -19.45 -14.82
N ASN A 270 11.67 -19.73 -15.69
CA ASN A 270 10.45 -20.44 -15.35
C ASN A 270 9.68 -19.82 -14.16
N ILE A 271 9.64 -18.48 -14.09
CA ILE A 271 8.89 -17.74 -13.08
C ILE A 271 7.43 -17.71 -13.50
N ALA A 272 6.52 -17.98 -12.57
CA ALA A 272 5.09 -17.95 -12.84
C ALA A 272 4.60 -16.52 -13.01
N TYR A 273 4.22 -16.13 -14.23
CA TYR A 273 3.83 -14.77 -14.57
C TYR A 273 2.62 -14.69 -15.48
N CYS A 274 2.06 -13.49 -15.62
CA CYS A 274 1.12 -13.11 -16.67
C CYS A 274 1.40 -11.67 -17.12
N GLN A 275 0.73 -11.22 -18.20
CA GLN A 275 0.73 -9.83 -18.64
C GLN A 275 -0.69 -9.28 -18.58
N ASP A 276 -0.84 -8.05 -18.10
CA ASP A 276 -2.15 -7.42 -17.93
C ASP A 276 -2.17 -5.93 -18.34
N VAL A 277 -3.40 -5.43 -18.49
CA VAL A 277 -3.73 -4.01 -18.68
C VAL A 277 -4.79 -3.63 -17.67
N TYR A 278 -4.58 -2.52 -16.94
CA TYR A 278 -5.49 -2.05 -15.91
C TYR A 278 -6.14 -0.72 -16.30
N PRO A 279 -7.46 -0.68 -16.56
CA PRO A 279 -8.13 0.53 -17.06
C PRO A 279 -8.32 1.63 -15.99
N PHE A 280 -8.35 1.26 -14.71
CA PHE A 280 -8.58 2.17 -13.57
C PHE A 280 -7.50 1.94 -12.51
N TYR A 281 -6.28 2.36 -12.81
CA TYR A 281 -5.12 2.07 -11.99
C TYR A 281 -4.04 3.14 -12.21
N GLY A 282 -3.32 3.48 -11.18
CA GLY A 282 -2.11 4.29 -11.22
C GLY A 282 -1.02 3.60 -10.40
N SER A 283 0.18 4.14 -10.40
CA SER A 283 1.30 3.66 -9.60
C SER A 283 2.28 4.78 -9.29
N ASP A 284 3.20 4.53 -8.38
CA ASP A 284 4.37 5.38 -8.15
C ASP A 284 5.09 5.75 -9.44
N GLY A 285 5.20 4.80 -10.40
CA GLY A 285 5.83 5.06 -11.69
C GLY A 285 5.07 6.04 -12.56
N SER A 286 3.75 5.95 -12.61
CA SER A 286 2.94 6.94 -13.33
C SER A 286 2.97 8.31 -12.65
N ALA A 287 3.09 8.36 -11.32
CA ALA A 287 3.31 9.61 -10.59
C ALA A 287 4.68 10.22 -10.90
N ALA A 288 5.73 9.40 -10.96
CA ALA A 288 7.09 9.82 -11.30
C ALA A 288 7.18 10.42 -12.71
N LEU A 289 6.59 9.77 -13.71
CA LEU A 289 6.56 10.28 -15.08
C LEU A 289 5.79 11.60 -15.19
N ARG A 290 4.65 11.73 -14.51
CA ARG A 290 3.88 12.99 -14.46
C ARG A 290 4.65 14.12 -13.79
N ALA A 291 5.55 13.81 -12.85
CA ALA A 291 6.42 14.79 -12.21
C ALA A 291 7.57 15.29 -13.10
N GLY A 292 7.77 14.70 -14.29
CA GLY A 292 8.75 15.13 -15.28
C GLY A 292 10.10 14.43 -15.19
N ASN A 293 10.18 13.28 -14.49
CA ASN A 293 11.42 12.50 -14.48
C ASN A 293 11.65 11.82 -15.83
N ASP A 294 12.91 11.87 -16.31
CA ASP A 294 13.35 11.29 -17.58
C ASP A 294 14.04 9.94 -17.36
N PHE A 295 13.24 8.91 -17.06
CA PHE A 295 13.69 7.53 -16.93
C PHE A 295 12.61 6.54 -17.43
N ARG A 296 13.03 5.31 -17.72
CA ARG A 296 12.12 4.24 -18.14
C ARG A 296 11.42 3.64 -16.93
N VAL A 297 10.15 3.28 -17.09
CA VAL A 297 9.33 2.73 -16.00
C VAL A 297 8.73 1.39 -16.40
N GLY A 298 8.90 0.39 -15.54
CA GLY A 298 8.18 -0.89 -15.53
C GLY A 298 7.34 -1.05 -14.29
N LEU A 299 6.27 -1.86 -14.38
CA LEU A 299 5.42 -2.20 -13.24
C LEU A 299 5.19 -3.70 -13.19
N ILE A 300 5.50 -4.31 -12.04
CA ILE A 300 5.19 -5.70 -11.74
C ILE A 300 4.64 -5.84 -10.32
N GLY A 301 3.91 -6.94 -10.06
CA GLY A 301 3.45 -7.23 -8.71
C GLY A 301 2.71 -8.54 -8.58
N MET A 302 2.57 -9.03 -7.35
CA MET A 302 1.75 -10.19 -7.04
C MET A 302 0.27 -9.90 -7.23
N GLY A 303 -0.50 -10.90 -7.66
CA GLY A 303 -1.95 -10.77 -7.73
C GLY A 303 -2.57 -10.55 -6.35
N VAL A 304 -3.42 -9.53 -6.25
CA VAL A 304 -4.23 -9.23 -5.07
C VAL A 304 -5.70 -9.17 -5.48
N SER A 305 -6.51 -10.01 -4.86
CA SER A 305 -7.96 -10.04 -5.05
C SER A 305 -8.64 -9.04 -4.15
N ALA A 306 -9.69 -8.37 -4.64
CA ALA A 306 -10.53 -7.42 -3.92
C ALA A 306 -9.75 -6.22 -3.34
N SER A 307 -8.80 -5.65 -4.11
CA SER A 307 -8.05 -4.46 -3.69
C SER A 307 -8.98 -3.31 -3.32
N HIS A 308 -8.53 -2.43 -2.41
CA HIS A 308 -9.32 -1.40 -1.74
C HIS A 308 -10.48 -1.95 -0.88
N GLY A 309 -10.41 -3.24 -0.50
CA GLY A 309 -11.41 -3.91 0.34
C GLY A 309 -10.81 -4.92 1.31
N ILE A 310 -11.41 -6.11 1.37
CA ILE A 310 -10.85 -7.25 2.12
C ILE A 310 -10.01 -8.08 1.16
N GLU A 311 -8.73 -7.83 1.18
CA GLU A 311 -7.78 -8.29 0.18
C GLU A 311 -7.27 -9.70 0.47
N ARG A 312 -6.83 -10.36 -0.59
CA ARG A 312 -6.18 -11.66 -0.51
C ARG A 312 -5.07 -11.78 -1.56
N THR A 313 -3.93 -12.30 -1.13
CA THR A 313 -2.83 -12.70 -2.01
C THR A 313 -2.31 -14.09 -1.63
N HIS A 314 -1.28 -14.58 -2.30
CA HIS A 314 -0.68 -15.87 -2.03
C HIS A 314 0.85 -15.80 -1.98
N LYS A 315 1.48 -16.55 -1.06
CA LYS A 315 2.95 -16.62 -0.92
C LYS A 315 3.68 -16.96 -2.23
N LYS A 316 3.05 -17.71 -3.14
CA LYS A 316 3.62 -18.01 -4.47
C LYS A 316 3.72 -16.79 -5.37
N GLY A 317 2.70 -15.90 -5.36
CA GLY A 317 2.73 -14.66 -6.13
C GLY A 317 3.80 -13.69 -5.59
N ILE A 318 3.88 -13.57 -4.27
CA ILE A 318 4.95 -12.77 -3.62
C ILE A 318 6.32 -13.33 -4.02
N GLN A 319 6.53 -14.66 -3.95
CA GLN A 319 7.80 -15.26 -4.34
C GLN A 319 8.13 -15.05 -5.82
N ALA A 320 7.14 -15.20 -6.71
CA ALA A 320 7.33 -14.95 -8.14
C ALA A 320 7.73 -13.50 -8.43
N THR A 321 7.19 -12.54 -7.66
CA THR A 321 7.57 -11.12 -7.76
C THR A 321 9.01 -10.90 -7.29
N ILE A 322 9.41 -11.50 -6.17
CA ILE A 322 10.81 -11.46 -5.68
C ILE A 322 11.74 -12.04 -6.74
N ASP A 323 11.42 -13.22 -7.27
CA ASP A 323 12.27 -13.94 -8.22
C ASP A 323 12.43 -13.13 -9.53
N LEU A 324 11.37 -12.46 -10.00
CA LEU A 324 11.44 -11.64 -11.22
C LEU A 324 12.24 -10.35 -10.98
N CYS A 325 12.09 -9.69 -9.84
CA CYS A 325 12.92 -8.55 -9.45
C CYS A 325 14.40 -8.94 -9.39
N MET A 326 14.70 -10.06 -8.72
CA MET A 326 16.08 -10.55 -8.61
C MET A 326 16.66 -10.88 -9.97
N ALA A 327 15.89 -11.56 -10.84
CA ALA A 327 16.33 -11.88 -12.21
C ALA A 327 16.66 -10.61 -13.00
N TYR A 328 15.83 -9.56 -12.90
CA TYR A 328 16.06 -8.28 -13.56
C TYR A 328 17.31 -7.57 -13.03
N ILE A 329 17.46 -7.52 -11.70
CA ILE A 329 18.61 -6.88 -11.06
C ILE A 329 19.91 -7.62 -11.39
N GLU A 330 19.93 -8.95 -11.32
CA GLU A 330 21.12 -9.76 -11.61
C GLU A 330 21.57 -9.68 -13.08
N GLU A 331 20.62 -9.57 -14.02
CA GLU A 331 20.91 -9.48 -15.46
C GLU A 331 21.50 -8.12 -15.86
N HIS A 332 20.99 -7.02 -15.27
CA HIS A 332 21.31 -5.67 -15.73
C HIS A 332 22.24 -4.89 -14.77
N TYR A 333 22.32 -5.29 -13.51
CA TYR A 333 22.97 -4.54 -12.44
C TYR A 333 23.83 -5.41 -11.49
N GLY A 334 23.89 -6.73 -11.73
CA GLY A 334 24.63 -7.70 -10.93
C GLY A 334 26.11 -7.85 -11.27
#